data_eb03f352c22128fe963200aca135231e
#
_entry.id   eb03f352c22128fe963200aca135231e
#
_cell.length_a   1.000
_cell.length_b   1.000
_cell.length_c   1.000
_cell.angle_alpha   90.00
_cell.angle_beta   90.00
_cell.angle_gamma   90.00
#
_symmetry.space_group_name_H-M   'P 1'
#
loop_
_entity.id
_entity.type
_entity.pdbx_description
1 polymer ?
#
loop_
_entity_poly.entity_id
_entity_poly.type
_entity_poly.pdbx_seq_one_letter_code
_entity_poly.pdbx_strand_id
1 'polypeptide(L)'
;MAELRLSPNARRVLEARYLRRDAERRLIETPEELFARVARAIAEAELLLGTAEKARRWEETFHELLTARDFLPNSPTLMNAGTPLGQLSACFVLPVGDTMEEIFEAVKQMALVQRTGGGTGFSFSRLRPRGDVVASTGGEASGPVSFMKIFDSATEHIKQGGKRRGANMGVLRVDHPDILEFIAAKRDERALQNFNISVAVTDAFMDAARRGDDYDLINPRTGRAVRRLNARRVFEEIARAAWQTGDPGLLFLDAINRANPTPQLGAIEATNPCGEIPLLPYESCNLGSINLTHMLRERDGRTEVDWEKLRATVRTAVRFLDDVIEVNRYPIPEIERMTRGNRKIGLGVMGFAEMLIRLGLSYDSDEAVELAERVMRAIAEEAQAASVELAEERGVFPNWKGSAHQAQNRRVRNATLTAIAPTGTISIIAETSASIEPLFALAYRRTHVLGGQTLYEVNPLFLEYLDRYGLTAEDVLEAVFARGRLRDVAHVPEELKRLFVTALEIPPERHLQIQAAFQRAVDNSVSKTINMPEDATIEDVARAYWRAWEWGLKGITIYRYGSKSAQVLELGWDEEAHHYDHASRCDPEECRI
;
A
#
# COMPACT_ATOMS: atom_id res chain seq x y z
N MET A 1 -8.55 -32.45 2.04
CA MET A 1 -8.14 -31.09 1.63
C MET A 1 -9.34 -30.44 0.98
N ALA A 2 -9.74 -29.24 1.40
CA ALA A 2 -10.82 -28.52 0.73
C ALA A 2 -10.37 -28.17 -0.69
N GLU A 3 -11.25 -28.39 -1.67
CA GLU A 3 -11.00 -28.03 -3.08
C GLU A 3 -10.86 -26.50 -3.18
N LEU A 4 -9.77 -26.01 -3.78
CA LEU A 4 -9.56 -24.58 -3.99
C LEU A 4 -10.49 -24.08 -5.10
N ARG A 5 -11.57 -23.41 -4.70
CA ARG A 5 -12.50 -22.77 -5.63
C ARG A 5 -12.08 -21.34 -5.87
N LEU A 6 -11.78 -21.00 -7.11
CA LEU A 6 -11.36 -19.67 -7.54
C LEU A 6 -12.31 -19.15 -8.63
N SER A 7 -12.64 -17.86 -8.52
CA SER A 7 -13.32 -17.16 -9.62
C SER A 7 -12.47 -17.14 -10.89
N PRO A 8 -13.06 -16.94 -12.07
CA PRO A 8 -12.31 -16.79 -13.31
C PRO A 8 -11.26 -15.69 -13.25
N ASN A 9 -11.56 -14.56 -12.57
CA ASN A 9 -10.62 -13.44 -12.41
C ASN A 9 -9.44 -13.80 -11.51
N ALA A 10 -9.69 -14.42 -10.35
CA ALA A 10 -8.62 -14.86 -9.46
C ALA A 10 -7.68 -15.85 -10.15
N ARG A 11 -8.24 -16.86 -10.86
CA ARG A 11 -7.47 -17.83 -11.62
C ARG A 11 -6.61 -17.16 -12.69
N ARG A 12 -7.18 -16.25 -13.44
CA ARG A 12 -6.50 -15.52 -14.51
C ARG A 12 -5.32 -14.69 -14.00
N VAL A 13 -5.53 -13.96 -12.89
CA VAL A 13 -4.47 -13.18 -12.24
C VAL A 13 -3.34 -14.09 -11.77
N LEU A 14 -3.66 -15.25 -11.19
CA LEU A 14 -2.66 -16.25 -10.79
C LEU A 14 -1.86 -16.76 -11.99
N GLU A 15 -2.54 -17.17 -13.06
CA GLU A 15 -1.92 -17.68 -14.29
C GLU A 15 -1.02 -16.65 -14.97
N ALA A 16 -1.43 -15.39 -14.98
CA ALA A 16 -0.68 -14.33 -15.63
C ALA A 16 0.59 -13.95 -14.91
N ARG A 17 0.54 -13.85 -13.57
CA ARG A 17 1.59 -13.18 -12.80
C ARG A 17 2.31 -14.06 -11.81
N TYR A 18 1.67 -15.12 -11.29
CA TYR A 18 2.17 -15.84 -10.11
C TYR A 18 2.61 -17.27 -10.39
N LEU A 19 1.89 -17.99 -11.25
CA LEU A 19 2.20 -19.37 -11.56
C LEU A 19 3.52 -19.50 -12.32
N ARG A 20 4.26 -20.55 -12.02
CA ARG A 20 5.55 -20.84 -12.66
C ARG A 20 5.36 -21.22 -14.12
N ARG A 21 6.32 -20.83 -14.94
CA ARG A 21 6.40 -21.15 -16.36
C ARG A 21 7.74 -21.78 -16.69
N ASP A 22 7.77 -22.64 -17.72
CA ASP A 22 8.99 -23.19 -18.28
C ASP A 22 9.73 -22.16 -19.18
N ALA A 23 10.81 -22.61 -19.81
CA ALA A 23 11.61 -21.77 -20.71
C ALA A 23 10.83 -21.32 -21.97
N GLU A 24 9.81 -22.07 -22.36
CA GLU A 24 8.91 -21.81 -23.48
C GLU A 24 7.67 -20.99 -23.03
N ARG A 25 7.66 -20.46 -21.79
CA ARG A 25 6.59 -19.70 -21.16
C ARG A 25 5.27 -20.45 -20.94
N ARG A 26 5.25 -21.78 -21.03
CA ARG A 26 4.06 -22.59 -20.72
C ARG A 26 3.89 -22.72 -19.21
N LEU A 27 2.65 -22.67 -18.72
CA LEU A 27 2.34 -22.91 -17.32
C LEU A 27 2.75 -24.32 -16.89
N ILE A 28 3.51 -24.40 -15.79
CA ILE A 28 3.97 -25.66 -15.18
C ILE A 28 3.56 -25.79 -13.71
N GLU A 29 2.64 -24.97 -13.27
CA GLU A 29 2.17 -24.93 -11.89
C GLU A 29 0.67 -24.62 -11.86
N THR A 30 -0.07 -25.26 -10.95
CA THR A 30 -1.46 -24.93 -10.66
C THR A 30 -1.57 -23.97 -9.47
N PRO A 31 -2.71 -23.32 -9.22
CA PRO A 31 -2.93 -22.51 -8.03
C PRO A 31 -2.71 -23.27 -6.72
N GLU A 32 -3.12 -24.54 -6.65
CA GLU A 32 -2.92 -25.41 -5.49
C GLU A 32 -1.42 -25.67 -5.24
N GLU A 33 -0.67 -25.96 -6.30
CA GLU A 33 0.77 -26.18 -6.24
C GLU A 33 1.53 -24.90 -5.84
N LEU A 34 1.04 -23.71 -6.28
CA LEU A 34 1.59 -22.43 -5.85
C LEU A 34 1.48 -22.25 -4.33
N PHE A 35 0.29 -22.44 -3.75
CA PHE A 35 0.11 -22.30 -2.31
C PHE A 35 0.90 -23.34 -1.52
N ALA A 36 0.98 -24.58 -2.01
CA ALA A 36 1.82 -25.63 -1.42
C ALA A 36 3.31 -25.28 -1.48
N ARG A 37 3.80 -24.77 -2.61
CA ARG A 37 5.18 -24.30 -2.77
C ARG A 37 5.52 -23.17 -1.80
N VAL A 38 4.65 -22.17 -1.71
CA VAL A 38 4.86 -21.03 -0.81
C VAL A 38 4.88 -21.50 0.65
N ALA A 39 3.89 -22.28 1.08
CA ALA A 39 3.83 -22.80 2.45
C ALA A 39 5.08 -23.58 2.83
N ARG A 40 5.52 -24.50 1.95
CA ARG A 40 6.75 -25.29 2.16
C ARG A 40 7.98 -24.40 2.26
N ALA A 41 8.16 -23.47 1.32
CA ALA A 41 9.34 -22.61 1.29
C ALA A 41 9.43 -21.69 2.53
N ILE A 42 8.32 -21.21 3.05
CA ILE A 42 8.34 -20.39 4.27
C ILE A 42 8.56 -21.26 5.51
N ALA A 43 7.96 -22.44 5.57
CA ALA A 43 8.17 -23.38 6.69
C ALA A 43 9.61 -23.92 6.79
N GLU A 44 10.46 -23.75 5.76
CA GLU A 44 11.90 -24.04 5.85
C GLU A 44 12.58 -23.24 6.97
N ALA A 45 12.08 -22.05 7.32
CA ALA A 45 12.56 -21.28 8.45
C ALA A 45 12.45 -22.06 9.77
N GLU A 46 11.40 -22.83 9.94
CA GLU A 46 11.17 -23.65 11.14
C GLU A 46 12.14 -24.86 11.22
N LEU A 47 12.66 -25.32 10.09
CA LEU A 47 13.73 -26.31 10.06
C LEU A 47 15.08 -25.69 10.46
N LEU A 48 15.35 -24.45 10.05
CA LEU A 48 16.58 -23.73 10.41
C LEU A 48 16.61 -23.34 11.89
N LEU A 49 15.45 -23.06 12.47
CA LEU A 49 15.28 -22.56 13.85
C LEU A 49 14.81 -23.63 14.84
N GLY A 50 14.50 -24.85 14.38
CA GLY A 50 13.89 -25.88 15.21
C GLY A 50 14.09 -27.32 14.68
N THR A 51 12.99 -28.06 14.49
CA THR A 51 13.00 -29.48 14.10
C THR A 51 12.20 -29.72 12.81
N ALA A 52 12.51 -30.85 12.14
CA ALA A 52 11.77 -31.27 10.94
C ALA A 52 10.27 -31.54 11.20
N GLU A 53 9.91 -31.98 12.41
CA GLU A 53 8.52 -32.19 12.80
C GLU A 53 7.78 -30.85 12.92
N LYS A 54 8.42 -29.85 13.53
CA LYS A 54 7.88 -28.51 13.66
C LYS A 54 7.71 -27.85 12.28
N ALA A 55 8.71 -28.01 11.38
CA ALA A 55 8.63 -27.49 10.02
C ALA A 55 7.44 -28.09 9.25
N ARG A 56 7.21 -29.42 9.33
CA ARG A 56 6.05 -30.07 8.69
C ARG A 56 4.72 -29.55 9.21
N ARG A 57 4.60 -29.40 10.55
CA ARG A 57 3.39 -28.85 11.15
C ARG A 57 3.08 -27.43 10.66
N TRP A 58 4.10 -26.59 10.56
CA TRP A 58 3.92 -25.22 10.08
C TRP A 58 3.69 -25.15 8.56
N GLU A 59 4.29 -26.06 7.77
CA GLU A 59 3.95 -26.22 6.34
C GLU A 59 2.46 -26.50 6.16
N GLU A 60 1.89 -27.43 6.93
CA GLU A 60 0.46 -27.75 6.90
C GLU A 60 -0.38 -26.54 7.30
N THR A 61 -0.05 -25.88 8.40
CA THR A 61 -0.77 -24.70 8.90
C THR A 61 -0.73 -23.53 7.92
N PHE A 62 0.44 -23.25 7.33
CA PHE A 62 0.57 -22.20 6.32
C PHE A 62 -0.16 -22.55 5.04
N HIS A 63 -0.14 -23.81 4.62
CA HIS A 63 -0.89 -24.27 3.45
C HIS A 63 -2.41 -24.11 3.65
N GLU A 64 -2.94 -24.47 4.80
CA GLU A 64 -4.34 -24.28 5.15
C GLU A 64 -4.72 -22.80 5.13
N LEU A 65 -3.90 -21.94 5.76
CA LEU A 65 -4.11 -20.49 5.82
C LEU A 65 -4.19 -19.85 4.42
N LEU A 66 -3.25 -20.22 3.53
CA LEU A 66 -3.17 -19.69 2.16
C LEU A 66 -4.30 -20.24 1.28
N THR A 67 -4.61 -21.53 1.37
CA THR A 67 -5.66 -22.18 0.58
C THR A 67 -7.05 -21.68 0.97
N ALA A 68 -7.28 -21.44 2.27
CA ALA A 68 -8.49 -20.80 2.76
C ALA A 68 -8.59 -19.33 2.33
N ARG A 69 -7.49 -18.70 1.94
CA ARG A 69 -7.39 -17.26 1.64
C ARG A 69 -7.80 -16.39 2.82
N ASP A 70 -7.63 -16.91 4.04
CA ASP A 70 -7.82 -16.15 5.27
C ASP A 70 -6.75 -15.08 5.44
N PHE A 71 -5.58 -15.33 4.86
CA PHE A 71 -4.42 -14.44 4.77
C PHE A 71 -3.68 -14.68 3.46
N LEU A 72 -3.21 -13.61 2.82
CA LEU A 72 -2.27 -13.71 1.71
C LEU A 72 -1.07 -12.79 1.94
N PRO A 73 0.16 -13.29 1.69
CA PRO A 73 1.36 -12.46 1.71
C PRO A 73 1.42 -11.57 0.47
N ASN A 74 2.36 -10.62 0.47
CA ASN A 74 2.63 -9.75 -0.67
C ASN A 74 2.98 -10.53 -1.95
N SER A 75 2.80 -9.88 -3.10
CA SER A 75 3.07 -10.48 -4.41
C SER A 75 4.48 -11.06 -4.56
N PRO A 76 5.59 -10.40 -4.15
CA PRO A 76 6.91 -11.01 -4.22
C PRO A 76 7.04 -12.34 -3.47
N THR A 77 6.40 -12.49 -2.32
CA THR A 77 6.39 -13.78 -1.59
C THR A 77 5.66 -14.86 -2.39
N LEU A 78 4.44 -14.58 -2.89
CA LEU A 78 3.69 -15.54 -3.71
C LEU A 78 4.46 -15.94 -4.99
N MET A 79 5.11 -14.97 -5.63
CA MET A 79 5.82 -15.19 -6.90
C MET A 79 7.14 -15.96 -6.71
N ASN A 80 7.91 -15.62 -5.67
CA ASN A 80 9.33 -15.97 -5.60
C ASN A 80 9.66 -17.01 -4.51
N ALA A 81 8.78 -17.28 -3.54
CA ALA A 81 9.03 -18.29 -2.52
C ALA A 81 9.23 -19.66 -3.16
N GLY A 82 10.28 -20.39 -2.75
CA GLY A 82 10.64 -21.69 -3.31
C GLY A 82 11.16 -21.65 -4.75
N THR A 83 11.55 -20.47 -5.26
CA THR A 83 12.19 -20.32 -6.58
C THR A 83 13.65 -19.90 -6.44
N PRO A 84 14.49 -20.05 -7.49
CA PRO A 84 15.88 -19.61 -7.44
C PRO A 84 16.07 -18.12 -7.12
N LEU A 85 15.09 -17.26 -7.47
CA LEU A 85 15.14 -15.84 -7.19
C LEU A 85 15.02 -15.55 -5.69
N GLY A 86 14.03 -16.14 -5.00
CA GLY A 86 13.89 -16.17 -3.55
C GLY A 86 13.79 -14.81 -2.85
N GLN A 87 13.65 -13.68 -3.56
CA GLN A 87 13.42 -12.37 -2.95
C GLN A 87 11.94 -12.20 -2.64
N LEU A 88 11.59 -11.97 -1.36
CA LEU A 88 10.22 -12.05 -0.85
C LEU A 88 9.68 -10.71 -0.32
N SER A 89 10.55 -9.71 -0.10
CA SER A 89 10.13 -8.40 0.41
C SER A 89 9.48 -7.54 -0.70
N ALA A 90 8.47 -6.75 -0.32
CA ALA A 90 7.78 -5.85 -1.25
C ALA A 90 8.32 -4.42 -1.23
N CYS A 91 8.78 -3.94 -0.07
CA CYS A 91 9.04 -2.54 0.22
C CYS A 91 10.50 -2.33 0.62
N PHE A 92 11.13 -1.30 0.03
CA PHE A 92 12.53 -0.97 0.26
C PHE A 92 12.71 0.54 0.30
N VAL A 93 13.61 1.03 1.15
CA VAL A 93 14.13 2.40 1.10
C VAL A 93 15.63 2.35 0.91
N LEU A 94 16.12 3.09 -0.08
CA LEU A 94 17.54 3.19 -0.41
C LEU A 94 18.02 4.62 -0.21
N PRO A 95 19.25 4.83 0.27
CA PRO A 95 19.81 6.16 0.42
C PRO A 95 20.20 6.76 -0.93
N VAL A 96 20.15 8.09 -1.03
CA VAL A 96 20.74 8.87 -2.11
C VAL A 96 21.70 9.88 -1.48
N GLY A 97 22.99 9.71 -1.73
CA GLY A 97 24.03 10.67 -1.32
C GLY A 97 24.25 11.77 -2.36
N ASP A 98 25.09 12.76 -2.03
CA ASP A 98 25.28 13.99 -2.81
C ASP A 98 26.49 13.94 -3.77
N THR A 99 27.03 12.74 -4.06
CA THR A 99 28.09 12.53 -5.05
C THR A 99 27.56 11.75 -6.25
N MET A 100 28.22 11.88 -7.41
CA MET A 100 27.82 11.14 -8.61
C MET A 100 27.89 9.63 -8.38
N GLU A 101 28.92 9.17 -7.68
CA GLU A 101 29.10 7.76 -7.33
C GLU A 101 27.93 7.25 -6.49
N GLU A 102 27.53 7.98 -5.45
CA GLU A 102 26.42 7.60 -4.58
C GLU A 102 25.06 7.64 -5.30
N ILE A 103 24.83 8.64 -6.16
CA ILE A 103 23.60 8.75 -6.97
C ILE A 103 23.46 7.54 -7.90
N PHE A 104 24.53 7.21 -8.67
CA PHE A 104 24.49 6.09 -9.61
C PHE A 104 24.53 4.73 -8.90
N GLU A 105 25.15 4.63 -7.71
CA GLU A 105 25.02 3.43 -6.89
C GLU A 105 23.56 3.23 -6.43
N ALA A 106 22.87 4.30 -6.04
CA ALA A 106 21.43 4.21 -5.72
C ALA A 106 20.58 3.76 -6.92
N VAL A 107 20.87 4.24 -8.14
CA VAL A 107 20.20 3.79 -9.38
C VAL A 107 20.47 2.30 -9.63
N LYS A 108 21.71 1.84 -9.48
CA LYS A 108 22.07 0.43 -9.62
C LYS A 108 21.35 -0.43 -8.59
N GLN A 109 21.34 -0.03 -7.32
CA GLN A 109 20.66 -0.75 -6.24
C GLN A 109 19.14 -0.80 -6.46
N MET A 110 18.54 0.30 -6.92
CA MET A 110 17.14 0.33 -7.35
C MET A 110 16.86 -0.73 -8.43
N ALA A 111 17.70 -0.79 -9.46
CA ALA A 111 17.56 -1.78 -10.53
C ALA A 111 17.61 -3.22 -10.02
N LEU A 112 18.52 -3.52 -9.08
CA LEU A 112 18.63 -4.84 -8.46
C LEU A 112 17.40 -5.21 -7.64
N VAL A 113 16.82 -4.26 -6.90
CA VAL A 113 15.59 -4.46 -6.14
C VAL A 113 14.39 -4.63 -7.07
N GLN A 114 14.18 -3.72 -8.01
CA GLN A 114 13.01 -3.74 -8.91
C GLN A 114 12.98 -4.97 -9.81
N ARG A 115 14.15 -5.45 -10.27
CA ARG A 115 14.26 -6.72 -11.01
C ARG A 115 13.63 -7.89 -10.28
N THR A 116 13.61 -7.86 -8.95
CA THR A 116 13.06 -8.92 -8.10
C THR A 116 11.61 -8.69 -7.68
N GLY A 117 11.00 -7.58 -8.10
CA GLY A 117 9.60 -7.23 -7.81
C GLY A 117 9.40 -6.30 -6.61
N GLY A 118 10.48 -5.78 -6.01
CA GLY A 118 10.43 -4.80 -4.93
C GLY A 118 10.11 -3.39 -5.41
N GLY A 119 9.33 -2.63 -4.63
CA GLY A 119 9.12 -1.20 -4.80
C GLY A 119 10.13 -0.41 -3.96
N THR A 120 10.65 0.69 -4.49
CA THR A 120 11.74 1.48 -3.88
C THR A 120 11.29 2.88 -3.48
N GLY A 121 11.79 3.37 -2.36
CA GLY A 121 11.61 4.74 -1.91
C GLY A 121 12.94 5.44 -1.65
N PHE A 122 12.96 6.75 -1.87
CA PHE A 122 14.14 7.58 -1.77
C PHE A 122 13.82 8.92 -1.13
N SER A 123 14.67 9.39 -0.21
CA SER A 123 14.75 10.80 0.14
C SER A 123 15.82 11.47 -0.71
N PHE A 124 15.42 12.44 -1.51
CA PHE A 124 16.33 13.26 -2.29
C PHE A 124 16.80 14.51 -1.53
N SER A 125 16.44 14.60 -0.26
CA SER A 125 16.65 15.81 0.56
C SER A 125 18.12 16.09 0.90
N ARG A 126 19.01 15.12 0.71
CA ARG A 126 20.45 15.27 0.94
C ARG A 126 21.20 15.83 -0.26
N LEU A 127 20.57 15.81 -1.46
CA LEU A 127 21.16 16.38 -2.66
C LEU A 127 21.23 17.91 -2.55
N ARG A 128 22.36 18.48 -2.94
CA ARG A 128 22.50 19.94 -3.03
C ARG A 128 21.52 20.54 -4.03
N PRO A 129 21.05 21.77 -3.79
CA PRO A 129 20.07 22.40 -4.66
C PRO A 129 20.67 22.76 -6.02
N ARG A 130 19.78 22.99 -6.99
CA ARG A 130 20.14 23.54 -8.31
C ARG A 130 20.91 24.85 -8.15
N GLY A 131 21.98 24.99 -8.95
CA GLY A 131 22.85 26.16 -8.94
C GLY A 131 23.88 26.20 -7.81
N ASP A 132 23.88 25.20 -6.88
CA ASP A 132 24.95 25.11 -5.90
C ASP A 132 26.26 24.67 -6.53
N VAL A 133 27.39 25.01 -5.92
CA VAL A 133 28.74 24.80 -6.46
C VAL A 133 29.10 23.32 -6.44
N VAL A 134 29.58 22.82 -7.58
CA VAL A 134 30.25 21.51 -7.72
C VAL A 134 31.76 21.72 -7.67
N ALA A 135 32.36 21.52 -6.51
CA ALA A 135 33.78 21.85 -6.28
C ALA A 135 34.76 21.10 -7.21
N SER A 136 34.42 19.88 -7.64
CA SER A 136 35.26 19.06 -8.51
C SER A 136 35.35 19.56 -9.96
N THR A 137 34.32 20.27 -10.43
CA THR A 137 34.22 20.74 -11.83
C THR A 137 34.18 22.26 -11.96
N GLY A 138 33.97 22.99 -10.85
CA GLY A 138 33.73 24.43 -10.87
C GLY A 138 32.37 24.83 -11.47
N GLY A 139 31.49 23.85 -11.76
CA GLY A 139 30.16 24.05 -12.34
C GLY A 139 29.06 24.15 -11.31
N GLU A 140 27.81 24.18 -11.81
CA GLU A 140 26.58 24.26 -11.02
C GLU A 140 25.87 22.90 -10.93
N ALA A 141 25.27 22.61 -9.78
CA ALA A 141 24.47 21.41 -9.56
C ALA A 141 23.11 21.48 -10.26
N SER A 142 22.63 20.32 -10.73
CA SER A 142 21.35 20.17 -11.45
C SER A 142 20.13 20.10 -10.52
N GLY A 143 20.35 19.80 -9.23
CA GLY A 143 19.30 19.66 -8.22
C GLY A 143 18.57 18.31 -8.21
N PRO A 144 17.80 18.00 -7.15
CA PRO A 144 17.16 16.70 -6.94
C PRO A 144 16.19 16.30 -8.04
N VAL A 145 15.35 17.21 -8.54
CA VAL A 145 14.33 16.89 -9.57
C VAL A 145 14.98 16.42 -10.87
N SER A 146 16.14 16.99 -11.23
CA SER A 146 16.89 16.57 -12.40
C SER A 146 17.39 15.13 -12.27
N PHE A 147 17.91 14.75 -11.10
CA PHE A 147 18.37 13.38 -10.86
C PHE A 147 17.21 12.40 -10.78
N MET A 148 16.05 12.78 -10.24
CA MET A 148 14.85 11.93 -10.24
C MET A 148 14.45 11.47 -11.64
N LYS A 149 14.68 12.28 -12.69
CA LYS A 149 14.42 11.88 -14.08
C LYS A 149 15.29 10.71 -14.54
N ILE A 150 16.51 10.58 -14.01
CA ILE A 150 17.41 9.44 -14.30
C ILE A 150 16.83 8.17 -13.67
N PHE A 151 16.38 8.24 -12.41
CA PHE A 151 15.72 7.12 -11.75
C PHE A 151 14.42 6.71 -12.46
N ASP A 152 13.63 7.67 -12.91
CA ASP A 152 12.39 7.46 -13.64
C ASP A 152 12.65 6.72 -14.96
N SER A 153 13.59 7.24 -15.77
CA SER A 153 14.00 6.62 -17.05
C SER A 153 14.57 5.20 -16.84
N ALA A 154 15.42 5.00 -15.83
CA ALA A 154 15.91 3.67 -15.51
C ALA A 154 14.79 2.69 -15.14
N THR A 155 13.83 3.14 -14.34
CA THR A 155 12.67 2.33 -13.92
C THR A 155 11.78 1.93 -15.09
N GLU A 156 11.58 2.80 -16.07
CA GLU A 156 10.77 2.52 -17.25
C GLU A 156 11.26 1.30 -18.03
N HIS A 157 12.58 1.10 -18.06
CA HIS A 157 13.21 0.00 -18.80
C HIS A 157 13.42 -1.27 -17.96
N ILE A 158 13.21 -1.20 -16.64
CA ILE A 158 13.37 -2.34 -15.73
C ILE A 158 12.00 -3.01 -15.50
N LYS A 159 11.77 -4.13 -16.18
CA LYS A 159 10.56 -4.94 -15.99
C LYS A 159 10.95 -6.28 -15.38
N GLN A 160 10.32 -6.68 -14.29
CA GLN A 160 10.46 -8.00 -13.70
C GLN A 160 9.86 -9.06 -14.63
N GLY A 161 10.67 -9.61 -15.56
CA GLY A 161 10.24 -10.70 -16.45
C GLY A 161 8.90 -10.46 -17.17
N GLY A 162 8.51 -9.19 -17.42
CA GLY A 162 7.21 -8.81 -17.98
C GLY A 162 6.04 -8.77 -16.98
N LYS A 163 6.25 -9.14 -15.69
CA LYS A 163 5.16 -9.39 -14.73
C LYS A 163 4.75 -8.18 -13.89
N ARG A 164 5.67 -7.26 -13.58
CA ARG A 164 5.39 -6.06 -12.76
C ARG A 164 6.27 -4.88 -13.20
N ARG A 165 5.69 -3.69 -13.32
CA ARG A 165 6.42 -2.44 -13.55
C ARG A 165 7.07 -1.99 -12.23
N GLY A 166 8.30 -1.46 -12.28
CA GLY A 166 8.93 -0.82 -11.14
C GLY A 166 8.16 0.42 -10.70
N ALA A 167 8.20 0.71 -9.40
CA ALA A 167 7.59 1.91 -8.84
C ALA A 167 8.51 2.52 -7.79
N ASN A 168 8.55 3.85 -7.74
CA ASN A 168 9.35 4.63 -6.81
C ASN A 168 8.49 5.57 -5.96
N MET A 169 8.95 5.85 -4.73
CA MET A 169 8.57 7.03 -3.96
C MET A 169 9.73 8.02 -3.98
N GLY A 170 9.44 9.24 -4.37
CA GLY A 170 10.36 10.37 -4.25
C GLY A 170 9.93 11.30 -3.12
N VAL A 171 10.80 11.51 -2.16
CA VAL A 171 10.53 12.38 -1.01
C VAL A 171 11.50 13.56 -1.02
N LEU A 172 10.97 14.77 -0.82
CA LEU A 172 11.76 15.97 -0.58
C LEU A 172 11.24 16.69 0.66
N ARG A 173 12.17 17.08 1.55
CA ARG A 173 11.82 17.89 2.72
C ARG A 173 11.32 19.28 2.30
N VAL A 174 10.32 19.76 3.00
CA VAL A 174 9.71 21.06 2.72
C VAL A 174 10.69 22.24 2.87
N ASP A 175 11.75 22.08 3.68
CA ASP A 175 12.80 23.07 3.90
C ASP A 175 13.96 22.98 2.89
N HIS A 176 13.85 22.13 1.85
CA HIS A 176 14.85 22.08 0.78
C HIS A 176 14.74 23.29 -0.16
N PRO A 177 15.85 23.89 -0.63
CA PRO A 177 15.81 25.07 -1.52
C PRO A 177 15.03 24.87 -2.81
N ASP A 178 14.99 23.64 -3.37
CA ASP A 178 14.28 23.31 -4.61
C ASP A 178 12.83 22.82 -4.39
N ILE A 179 12.26 23.07 -3.22
CA ILE A 179 10.92 22.56 -2.88
C ILE A 179 9.83 22.98 -3.86
N LEU A 180 9.87 24.22 -4.38
CA LEU A 180 8.87 24.71 -5.32
C LEU A 180 8.97 23.99 -6.68
N GLU A 181 10.19 23.66 -7.13
CA GLU A 181 10.39 22.85 -8.35
C GLU A 181 9.86 21.43 -8.15
N PHE A 182 10.11 20.84 -6.98
CA PHE A 182 9.60 19.51 -6.64
C PHE A 182 8.07 19.45 -6.59
N ILE A 183 7.41 20.43 -5.97
CA ILE A 183 5.94 20.53 -5.91
C ILE A 183 5.35 20.56 -7.33
N ALA A 184 6.02 21.24 -8.26
CA ALA A 184 5.58 21.38 -9.63
C ALA A 184 6.00 20.23 -10.56
N ALA A 185 6.80 19.28 -10.08
CA ALA A 185 7.52 18.30 -10.93
C ALA A 185 6.61 17.38 -11.75
N LYS A 186 5.36 17.14 -11.31
CA LYS A 186 4.36 16.29 -11.99
C LYS A 186 3.20 17.06 -12.60
N ARG A 187 3.32 18.38 -12.77
CA ARG A 187 2.34 19.17 -13.54
C ARG A 187 2.26 18.76 -15.01
N ASP A 188 3.38 18.32 -15.59
CA ASP A 188 3.38 17.58 -16.85
C ASP A 188 3.15 16.10 -16.53
N GLU A 189 2.02 15.56 -16.98
CA GLU A 189 1.62 14.16 -16.76
C GLU A 189 2.63 13.14 -17.32
N ARG A 190 3.52 13.55 -18.23
CA ARG A 190 4.58 12.71 -18.79
C ARG A 190 5.83 12.67 -17.92
N ALA A 191 5.96 13.58 -16.94
CA ALA A 191 7.11 13.65 -16.06
C ALA A 191 6.96 12.68 -14.88
N LEU A 192 8.04 11.97 -14.54
CA LEU A 192 8.13 11.13 -13.35
C LEU A 192 6.98 10.10 -13.23
N GLN A 193 6.62 9.45 -14.34
CA GLN A 193 5.50 8.51 -14.40
C GLN A 193 5.67 7.27 -13.52
N ASN A 194 6.93 6.91 -13.19
CA ASN A 194 7.25 5.79 -12.31
C ASN A 194 7.46 6.21 -10.86
N PHE A 195 7.16 7.49 -10.54
CA PHE A 195 7.24 8.05 -9.20
C PHE A 195 5.88 8.44 -8.65
N ASN A 196 5.59 8.03 -7.41
CA ASN A 196 4.78 8.80 -6.51
C ASN A 196 5.69 9.80 -5.80
N ILE A 197 5.25 11.03 -5.60
CA ILE A 197 6.04 12.04 -4.91
C ILE A 197 5.32 12.54 -3.66
N SER A 198 6.10 12.79 -2.61
CA SER A 198 5.57 13.32 -1.35
C SER A 198 6.48 14.39 -0.78
N VAL A 199 5.88 15.49 -0.32
CA VAL A 199 6.59 16.49 0.46
C VAL A 199 6.65 16.02 1.90
N ALA A 200 7.87 15.95 2.45
CA ALA A 200 8.08 15.64 3.86
C ALA A 200 7.99 16.92 4.69
N VAL A 201 6.93 17.06 5.47
CA VAL A 201 6.65 18.21 6.32
C VAL A 201 6.93 17.91 7.79
N THR A 202 7.29 18.97 8.53
CA THR A 202 7.48 18.93 9.99
C THR A 202 6.34 19.62 10.71
N ASP A 203 6.16 19.32 12.00
CA ASP A 203 5.20 20.04 12.85
C ASP A 203 5.50 21.54 12.86
N ALA A 204 6.78 21.92 12.90
CA ALA A 204 7.21 23.32 12.85
C ALA A 204 6.77 24.04 11.56
N PHE A 205 6.87 23.38 10.40
CA PHE A 205 6.36 23.93 9.14
C PHE A 205 4.83 24.05 9.15
N MET A 206 4.13 23.03 9.62
CA MET A 206 2.67 23.06 9.68
C MET A 206 2.17 24.17 10.62
N ASP A 207 2.80 24.34 11.76
CA ASP A 207 2.50 25.45 12.67
C ASP A 207 2.78 26.82 12.06
N ALA A 208 3.92 26.98 11.36
CA ALA A 208 4.25 28.21 10.64
C ALA A 208 3.23 28.51 9.54
N ALA A 209 2.81 27.48 8.76
CA ALA A 209 1.79 27.64 7.73
C ALA A 209 0.43 28.03 8.32
N ARG A 210 0.05 27.49 9.48
CA ARG A 210 -1.17 27.88 10.22
C ARG A 210 -1.15 29.35 10.63
N ARG A 211 -0.03 29.84 11.15
CA ARG A 211 0.12 31.24 11.55
C ARG A 211 0.34 32.19 10.38
N GLY A 212 0.79 31.68 9.22
CA GLY A 212 1.19 32.49 8.07
C GLY A 212 2.62 33.05 8.21
N ASP A 213 3.46 32.39 9.01
CA ASP A 213 4.85 32.77 9.23
C ASP A 213 5.74 32.35 8.05
N ASP A 214 6.92 32.96 7.98
CA ASP A 214 7.98 32.55 7.09
C ASP A 214 8.82 31.43 7.74
N TYR A 215 9.41 30.58 6.88
CA TYR A 215 10.35 29.54 7.29
C TYR A 215 11.59 29.53 6.40
N ASP A 216 12.68 28.99 6.92
CA ASP A 216 13.97 28.97 6.24
C ASP A 216 14.08 27.75 5.31
N LEU A 217 14.61 27.96 4.10
CA LEU A 217 15.10 26.92 3.21
C LEU A 217 16.58 26.66 3.51
N ILE A 218 16.91 25.41 3.80
CA ILE A 218 18.24 24.99 4.29
C ILE A 218 18.97 24.24 3.18
N ASN A 219 20.15 24.75 2.80
CA ASN A 219 21.03 24.01 1.90
C ASN A 219 21.59 22.78 2.64
N PRO A 220 21.30 21.54 2.17
CA PRO A 220 21.68 20.32 2.91
C PRO A 220 23.20 20.11 2.97
N ARG A 221 23.97 20.63 2.01
CA ARG A 221 25.43 20.55 2.01
C ARG A 221 26.08 21.44 3.08
N THR A 222 25.53 22.64 3.28
CA THR A 222 26.16 23.64 4.19
C THR A 222 25.47 23.76 5.54
N GLY A 223 24.23 23.24 5.66
CA GLY A 223 23.39 23.42 6.84
C GLY A 223 22.90 24.87 7.07
N ARG A 224 23.09 25.76 6.08
CA ARG A 224 22.75 27.17 6.22
C ARG A 224 21.44 27.51 5.53
N ALA A 225 20.70 28.44 6.11
CA ALA A 225 19.57 29.08 5.48
C ALA A 225 20.03 29.87 4.25
N VAL A 226 19.44 29.63 3.09
CA VAL A 226 19.77 30.31 1.84
C VAL A 226 18.65 31.20 1.32
N ARG A 227 17.42 30.93 1.77
CA ARG A 227 16.21 31.67 1.38
C ARG A 227 15.12 31.49 2.42
N ARG A 228 14.17 32.41 2.46
CA ARG A 228 12.94 32.29 3.25
C ARG A 228 11.72 32.28 2.36
N LEU A 229 10.73 31.49 2.71
CA LEU A 229 9.43 31.44 2.06
C LEU A 229 8.33 31.53 3.10
N ASN A 230 7.17 32.06 2.69
CA ASN A 230 5.98 32.03 3.54
C ASN A 230 5.40 30.61 3.55
N ALA A 231 5.30 29.99 4.72
CA ALA A 231 4.88 28.60 4.88
C ALA A 231 3.45 28.35 4.41
N ARG A 232 2.52 29.28 4.65
CA ARG A 232 1.13 29.18 4.18
C ARG A 232 1.05 29.14 2.65
N ARG A 233 1.80 29.99 1.96
CA ARG A 233 1.84 30.01 0.49
C ARG A 233 2.41 28.71 -0.08
N VAL A 234 3.44 28.15 0.54
CA VAL A 234 4.01 26.86 0.11
C VAL A 234 2.99 25.73 0.33
N PHE A 235 2.30 25.72 1.47
CA PHE A 235 1.24 24.74 1.74
C PHE A 235 0.09 24.84 0.73
N GLU A 236 -0.33 26.06 0.37
CA GLU A 236 -1.36 26.30 -0.67
C GLU A 236 -0.89 25.81 -2.06
N GLU A 237 0.39 26.00 -2.41
CA GLU A 237 0.94 25.45 -3.68
C GLU A 237 0.99 23.92 -3.68
N ILE A 238 1.30 23.27 -2.54
CA ILE A 238 1.19 21.81 -2.39
C ILE A 238 -0.25 21.35 -2.63
N ALA A 239 -1.21 21.98 -1.95
CA ALA A 239 -2.64 21.65 -2.12
C ALA A 239 -3.13 21.87 -3.56
N ARG A 240 -2.70 22.95 -4.20
CA ARG A 240 -3.02 23.25 -5.60
C ARG A 240 -2.46 22.21 -6.56
N ALA A 241 -1.19 21.81 -6.39
CA ALA A 241 -0.56 20.78 -7.22
C ALA A 241 -1.28 19.44 -7.06
N ALA A 242 -1.54 19.03 -5.83
CA ALA A 242 -2.29 17.80 -5.54
C ALA A 242 -3.72 17.82 -6.09
N TRP A 243 -4.41 18.95 -6.04
CA TRP A 243 -5.72 19.14 -6.68
C TRP A 243 -5.66 18.94 -8.20
N GLN A 244 -4.57 19.41 -8.85
CA GLN A 244 -4.38 19.29 -10.29
C GLN A 244 -4.08 17.88 -10.75
N THR A 245 -3.20 17.15 -10.04
CA THR A 245 -2.59 15.90 -10.53
C THR A 245 -2.65 14.71 -9.55
N GLY A 246 -3.13 14.91 -8.31
CA GLY A 246 -3.05 13.93 -7.23
C GLY A 246 -1.68 13.87 -6.54
N ASP A 247 -0.69 14.59 -7.05
CA ASP A 247 0.67 14.67 -6.51
C ASP A 247 1.04 16.15 -6.22
N PRO A 248 1.88 16.42 -5.18
CA PRO A 248 2.46 15.50 -4.21
C PRO A 248 1.50 15.14 -3.07
N GLY A 249 1.69 13.95 -2.49
CA GLY A 249 1.18 13.65 -1.15
C GLY A 249 2.00 14.34 -0.06
N LEU A 250 1.61 14.13 1.21
CA LEU A 250 2.38 14.57 2.37
C LEU A 250 2.85 13.37 3.20
N LEU A 251 4.07 13.50 3.75
CA LEU A 251 4.59 12.67 4.83
C LEU A 251 4.85 13.55 6.04
N PHE A 252 4.31 13.17 7.19
CA PHE A 252 4.45 13.89 8.45
C PHE A 252 5.64 13.32 9.21
N LEU A 253 6.84 13.88 9.00
CA LEU A 253 8.10 13.33 9.49
C LEU A 253 8.16 13.20 11.01
N ASP A 254 7.60 14.16 11.73
CA ASP A 254 7.63 14.12 13.19
C ASP A 254 6.71 13.00 13.72
N ALA A 255 5.54 12.79 13.12
CA ALA A 255 4.67 11.67 13.46
C ALA A 255 5.34 10.31 13.15
N ILE A 256 6.01 10.19 12.00
CA ILE A 256 6.78 9.00 11.61
C ILE A 256 7.90 8.73 12.61
N ASN A 257 8.71 9.75 12.95
CA ASN A 257 9.88 9.56 13.80
C ASN A 257 9.55 9.43 15.29
N ARG A 258 8.43 9.98 15.76
CA ARG A 258 7.90 9.66 17.11
C ARG A 258 7.56 8.17 17.26
N ALA A 259 7.17 7.52 16.18
CA ALA A 259 6.86 6.09 16.14
C ALA A 259 8.03 5.20 15.66
N ASN A 260 9.21 5.78 15.39
CA ASN A 260 10.38 5.02 14.96
C ASN A 260 10.82 4.05 16.07
N PRO A 261 10.78 2.72 15.83
CA PRO A 261 11.13 1.75 16.87
C PRO A 261 12.63 1.67 17.15
N THR A 262 13.47 2.14 16.23
CA THR A 262 14.94 2.03 16.29
C THR A 262 15.63 3.40 16.08
N PRO A 263 15.33 4.43 16.92
CA PRO A 263 15.86 5.78 16.73
C PRO A 263 17.38 5.86 16.87
N GLN A 264 18.00 4.88 17.56
CA GLN A 264 19.46 4.78 17.68
C GLN A 264 20.17 4.49 16.33
N LEU A 265 19.43 4.01 15.31
CA LEU A 265 19.98 3.74 13.99
C LEU A 265 19.82 4.91 13.01
N GLY A 266 19.06 5.94 13.40
CA GLY A 266 18.85 7.14 12.60
C GLY A 266 17.37 7.55 12.49
N ALA A 267 17.14 8.64 11.76
CA ALA A 267 15.81 9.14 11.46
C ALA A 267 15.27 8.52 10.15
N ILE A 268 13.97 8.28 10.12
CA ILE A 268 13.25 7.84 8.92
C ILE A 268 12.97 9.09 8.06
N GLU A 269 13.34 9.03 6.78
CA GLU A 269 13.23 10.14 5.82
C GLU A 269 12.37 9.81 4.59
N ALA A 270 12.02 8.55 4.40
CA ALA A 270 11.26 8.08 3.23
C ALA A 270 10.38 6.87 3.55
N THR A 271 9.54 6.52 2.59
CA THR A 271 8.68 5.33 2.62
C THR A 271 8.83 4.55 1.32
N ASN A 272 8.24 3.35 1.25
CA ASN A 272 7.99 2.63 0.01
C ASN A 272 7.02 3.40 -0.93
N PRO A 273 6.81 2.97 -2.20
CA PRO A 273 5.98 3.69 -3.18
C PRO A 273 4.55 4.02 -2.75
N CYS A 274 3.93 3.16 -1.95
CA CYS A 274 2.53 3.33 -1.50
C CYS A 274 2.39 4.04 -0.14
N GLY A 275 3.51 4.36 0.53
CA GLY A 275 3.54 5.17 1.74
C GLY A 275 3.23 4.44 3.05
N GLU A 276 2.92 3.14 3.02
CA GLU A 276 2.54 2.39 4.23
C GLU A 276 3.72 1.94 5.09
N ILE A 277 4.96 1.91 4.55
CA ILE A 277 6.14 1.44 5.26
C ILE A 277 7.22 2.53 5.31
N PRO A 278 7.22 3.38 6.35
CA PRO A 278 8.34 4.26 6.66
C PRO A 278 9.56 3.42 7.08
N LEU A 279 10.68 3.61 6.40
CA LEU A 279 11.88 2.79 6.58
C LEU A 279 13.13 3.66 6.70
N LEU A 280 14.10 3.17 7.47
CA LEU A 280 15.48 3.63 7.43
C LEU A 280 16.16 3.21 6.11
N PRO A 281 17.24 3.88 5.69
CA PRO A 281 18.03 3.44 4.55
C PRO A 281 18.45 1.97 4.66
N TYR A 282 18.32 1.23 3.56
CA TYR A 282 18.58 -0.21 3.44
C TYR A 282 17.62 -1.13 4.22
N GLU A 283 16.59 -0.62 4.85
CA GLU A 283 15.54 -1.50 5.37
C GLU A 283 14.66 -2.02 4.23
N SER A 284 14.13 -3.22 4.45
CA SER A 284 13.02 -3.77 3.66
C SER A 284 11.95 -4.36 4.58
N CYS A 285 10.75 -4.51 4.02
CA CYS A 285 9.63 -5.09 4.74
C CYS A 285 8.86 -6.06 3.84
N ASN A 286 8.47 -7.18 4.42
CA ASN A 286 7.49 -8.09 3.85
C ASN A 286 6.13 -7.84 4.48
N LEU A 287 5.10 -7.97 3.67
CA LEU A 287 3.73 -7.64 4.01
C LEU A 287 2.82 -8.85 3.85
N GLY A 288 1.70 -8.80 4.54
CA GLY A 288 0.59 -9.71 4.32
C GLY A 288 -0.71 -9.13 4.85
N SER A 289 -1.83 -9.60 4.34
CA SER A 289 -3.13 -9.04 4.67
C SER A 289 -4.15 -10.13 4.99
N ILE A 290 -4.87 -9.94 6.09
CA ILE A 290 -5.96 -10.80 6.54
C ILE A 290 -7.22 -10.45 5.75
N ASN A 291 -7.91 -11.45 5.24
CA ASN A 291 -9.22 -11.27 4.60
C ASN A 291 -10.31 -11.12 5.68
N LEU A 292 -10.74 -9.90 5.92
CA LEU A 292 -11.73 -9.59 6.96
C LEU A 292 -13.10 -10.20 6.67
N THR A 293 -13.44 -10.48 5.41
CA THR A 293 -14.73 -11.11 5.07
C THR A 293 -14.82 -12.55 5.58
N HIS A 294 -13.68 -13.20 5.78
CA HIS A 294 -13.58 -14.54 6.37
C HIS A 294 -13.54 -14.53 7.90
N MET A 295 -13.41 -13.36 8.52
CA MET A 295 -13.41 -13.17 9.99
C MET A 295 -14.81 -12.85 10.50
N LEU A 296 -15.83 -13.39 9.86
CA LEU A 296 -17.23 -13.27 10.20
C LEU A 296 -17.82 -14.65 10.52
N ARG A 297 -18.81 -14.69 11.40
CA ARG A 297 -19.60 -15.88 11.68
C ARG A 297 -21.08 -15.54 11.83
N GLU A 298 -21.92 -16.52 11.54
CA GLU A 298 -23.35 -16.44 11.81
C GLU A 298 -23.63 -16.92 13.23
N ARG A 299 -24.35 -16.11 14.01
CA ARG A 299 -24.82 -16.48 15.33
C ARG A 299 -26.23 -15.94 15.55
N ASP A 300 -27.15 -16.82 15.91
CA ASP A 300 -28.56 -16.48 16.17
C ASP A 300 -29.22 -15.70 15.01
N GLY A 301 -28.87 -16.04 13.75
CA GLY A 301 -29.36 -15.38 12.53
C GLY A 301 -28.78 -13.99 12.28
N ARG A 302 -27.68 -13.64 12.94
CA ARG A 302 -26.97 -12.37 12.75
C ARG A 302 -25.51 -12.63 12.41
N THR A 303 -24.99 -11.86 11.47
CA THR A 303 -23.56 -11.85 11.15
C THR A 303 -22.83 -11.02 12.21
N GLU A 304 -21.79 -11.58 12.80
CA GLU A 304 -20.90 -10.89 13.75
C GLU A 304 -19.44 -11.17 13.45
N VAL A 305 -18.53 -10.35 14.01
CA VAL A 305 -17.09 -10.58 13.89
C VAL A 305 -16.68 -11.81 14.71
N ASP A 306 -15.98 -12.73 14.07
CA ASP A 306 -15.35 -13.87 14.74
C ASP A 306 -13.98 -13.46 15.31
N TRP A 307 -13.98 -12.90 16.49
CA TRP A 307 -12.78 -12.42 17.18
C TRP A 307 -11.77 -13.54 17.50
N GLU A 308 -12.27 -14.76 17.72
CA GLU A 308 -11.43 -15.92 18.02
C GLU A 308 -10.65 -16.34 16.77
N LYS A 309 -11.35 -16.50 15.64
CA LYS A 309 -10.72 -16.79 14.34
C LYS A 309 -9.75 -15.68 13.94
N LEU A 310 -10.13 -14.41 14.12
CA LEU A 310 -9.27 -13.28 13.80
C LEU A 310 -7.94 -13.35 14.59
N ARG A 311 -7.99 -13.56 15.90
CA ARG A 311 -6.79 -13.68 16.74
C ARG A 311 -5.91 -14.86 16.35
N ALA A 312 -6.51 -16.03 16.12
CA ALA A 312 -5.76 -17.21 15.66
C ALA A 312 -5.05 -16.96 14.33
N THR A 313 -5.75 -16.31 13.38
CA THR A 313 -5.19 -15.93 12.08
C THR A 313 -4.03 -14.95 12.23
N VAL A 314 -4.15 -13.93 13.10
CA VAL A 314 -3.08 -12.96 13.39
C VAL A 314 -1.82 -13.67 13.89
N ARG A 315 -1.92 -14.59 14.86
CA ARG A 315 -0.77 -15.34 15.39
C ARG A 315 -0.03 -16.11 14.31
N THR A 316 -0.79 -16.84 13.49
CA THR A 316 -0.23 -17.60 12.37
C THR A 316 0.42 -16.69 11.34
N ALA A 317 -0.21 -15.56 11.00
CA ALA A 317 0.29 -14.59 10.03
C ALA A 317 1.58 -13.90 10.52
N VAL A 318 1.69 -13.53 11.79
CA VAL A 318 2.92 -12.94 12.36
C VAL A 318 4.08 -13.93 12.26
N ARG A 319 3.85 -15.21 12.61
CA ARG A 319 4.88 -16.24 12.46
C ARG A 319 5.27 -16.45 11.01
N PHE A 320 4.31 -16.53 10.11
CA PHE A 320 4.57 -16.62 8.66
C PHE A 320 5.48 -15.49 8.19
N LEU A 321 5.16 -14.24 8.57
CA LEU A 321 5.92 -13.06 8.16
C LEU A 321 7.31 -13.00 8.81
N ASP A 322 7.48 -13.46 10.06
CA ASP A 322 8.81 -13.60 10.68
C ASP A 322 9.65 -14.66 9.97
N ASP A 323 9.04 -15.78 9.59
CA ASP A 323 9.68 -16.87 8.86
C ASP A 323 10.12 -16.45 7.45
N VAL A 324 9.34 -15.57 6.77
CA VAL A 324 9.74 -14.98 5.49
C VAL A 324 11.10 -14.29 5.59
N ILE A 325 11.42 -13.60 6.71
CA ILE A 325 12.70 -12.90 6.89
C ILE A 325 13.87 -13.90 6.89
N GLU A 326 13.68 -15.10 7.41
CA GLU A 326 14.73 -16.12 7.48
C GLU A 326 15.06 -16.73 6.12
N VAL A 327 14.04 -17.02 5.32
CA VAL A 327 14.21 -17.69 4.02
C VAL A 327 14.41 -16.73 2.86
N ASN A 328 14.23 -15.43 3.09
CA ASN A 328 14.36 -14.40 2.08
C ASN A 328 15.79 -14.28 1.54
N ARG A 329 15.94 -14.14 0.23
CA ARG A 329 17.20 -13.83 -0.44
C ARG A 329 17.23 -12.34 -0.79
N TYR A 330 18.12 -11.62 -0.15
CA TYR A 330 18.21 -10.18 -0.31
C TYR A 330 19.03 -9.76 -1.53
N PRO A 331 18.63 -8.71 -2.27
CA PRO A 331 19.33 -8.30 -3.50
C PRO A 331 20.72 -7.71 -3.26
N ILE A 332 20.96 -7.16 -2.06
CA ILE A 332 22.26 -6.59 -1.66
C ILE A 332 22.50 -6.84 -0.14
N PRO A 333 23.78 -6.96 0.29
CA PRO A 333 24.11 -7.32 1.68
C PRO A 333 23.66 -6.31 2.74
N GLU A 334 23.65 -5.01 2.41
CA GLU A 334 23.22 -3.95 3.32
C GLU A 334 21.75 -4.10 3.69
N ILE A 335 20.91 -4.47 2.72
CA ILE A 335 19.48 -4.73 2.95
C ILE A 335 19.32 -5.95 3.86
N GLU A 336 20.06 -7.03 3.61
CA GLU A 336 20.02 -8.21 4.47
C GLU A 336 20.35 -7.87 5.92
N ARG A 337 21.46 -7.16 6.13
CA ARG A 337 21.90 -6.74 7.46
C ARG A 337 20.85 -5.91 8.21
N MET A 338 20.29 -4.90 7.54
CA MET A 338 19.30 -4.01 8.15
C MET A 338 17.97 -4.72 8.40
N THR A 339 17.51 -5.51 7.44
CA THR A 339 16.23 -6.22 7.56
C THR A 339 16.29 -7.30 8.63
N ARG A 340 17.34 -8.12 8.67
CA ARG A 340 17.55 -9.10 9.74
C ARG A 340 17.80 -8.44 11.10
N GLY A 341 18.45 -7.27 11.09
CA GLY A 341 18.73 -6.48 12.31
C GLY A 341 17.47 -5.96 13.00
N ASN A 342 16.49 -5.48 12.24
CA ASN A 342 15.27 -4.87 12.76
C ASN A 342 14.03 -5.78 12.68
N ARG A 343 14.02 -6.75 11.79
CA ARG A 343 12.93 -7.74 11.61
C ARG A 343 11.54 -7.08 11.48
N LYS A 344 11.44 -5.99 10.74
CA LYS A 344 10.17 -5.31 10.50
C LYS A 344 9.26 -6.15 9.61
N ILE A 345 8.01 -6.32 10.01
CA ILE A 345 6.92 -6.90 9.22
C ILE A 345 5.74 -5.95 9.16
N GLY A 346 4.86 -6.15 8.19
CA GLY A 346 3.66 -5.33 8.00
C GLY A 346 2.44 -6.21 7.78
N LEU A 347 1.79 -6.62 8.87
CA LEU A 347 0.49 -7.30 8.83
C LEU A 347 -0.62 -6.28 8.74
N GLY A 348 -1.46 -6.41 7.71
CA GLY A 348 -2.63 -5.57 7.49
C GLY A 348 -3.88 -6.37 7.17
N VAL A 349 -4.82 -5.71 6.51
CA VAL A 349 -6.13 -6.27 6.18
C VAL A 349 -6.53 -5.99 4.73
N MET A 350 -7.49 -6.76 4.23
CA MET A 350 -8.24 -6.53 3.01
C MET A 350 -9.70 -6.92 3.24
N GLY A 351 -10.61 -6.47 2.42
CA GLY A 351 -12.03 -6.82 2.53
C GLY A 351 -12.82 -6.00 3.56
N PHE A 352 -12.32 -4.83 4.00
CA PHE A 352 -13.00 -4.05 5.04
C PHE A 352 -14.37 -3.53 4.57
N ALA A 353 -14.48 -3.02 3.34
CA ALA A 353 -15.75 -2.54 2.82
C ALA A 353 -16.81 -3.66 2.75
N GLU A 354 -16.43 -4.84 2.27
CA GLU A 354 -17.34 -5.97 2.19
C GLU A 354 -17.69 -6.55 3.56
N MET A 355 -16.73 -6.54 4.52
CA MET A 355 -17.03 -6.87 5.92
C MET A 355 -18.12 -5.96 6.50
N LEU A 356 -18.02 -4.64 6.26
CA LEU A 356 -19.04 -3.69 6.69
C LEU A 356 -20.42 -4.02 6.11
N ILE A 357 -20.48 -4.23 4.78
CA ILE A 357 -21.74 -4.57 4.09
C ILE A 357 -22.38 -5.83 4.70
N ARG A 358 -21.58 -6.89 4.92
CA ARG A 358 -22.07 -8.15 5.52
C ARG A 358 -22.54 -7.98 6.97
N LEU A 359 -22.01 -7.00 7.69
CA LEU A 359 -22.45 -6.61 9.03
C LEU A 359 -23.63 -5.62 9.03
N GLY A 360 -24.13 -5.21 7.86
CA GLY A 360 -25.21 -4.21 7.73
C GLY A 360 -24.79 -2.78 8.03
N LEU A 361 -23.49 -2.46 7.97
CA LEU A 361 -22.91 -1.16 8.27
C LEU A 361 -22.57 -0.40 6.99
N SER A 362 -22.91 0.88 6.92
CA SER A 362 -22.46 1.77 5.86
C SER A 362 -21.01 2.20 6.10
N TYR A 363 -20.21 2.28 5.03
CA TYR A 363 -18.81 2.72 5.13
C TYR A 363 -18.68 4.16 5.67
N ASP A 364 -19.65 5.01 5.42
CA ASP A 364 -19.66 6.40 5.88
C ASP A 364 -20.34 6.61 7.25
N SER A 365 -20.58 5.54 7.98
CA SER A 365 -21.19 5.59 9.34
C SER A 365 -20.15 5.75 10.46
N ASP A 366 -20.59 6.21 11.63
CA ASP A 366 -19.74 6.28 12.82
C ASP A 366 -19.38 4.88 13.34
N GLU A 367 -20.32 3.95 13.22
CA GLU A 367 -20.13 2.54 13.60
C GLU A 367 -19.01 1.88 12.75
N ALA A 368 -18.86 2.26 11.48
CA ALA A 368 -17.75 1.80 10.64
C ALA A 368 -16.40 2.31 11.15
N VAL A 369 -16.32 3.56 11.60
CA VAL A 369 -15.10 4.14 12.20
C VAL A 369 -14.76 3.42 13.52
N GLU A 370 -15.76 3.19 14.38
CA GLU A 370 -15.56 2.47 15.63
C GLU A 370 -15.12 1.02 15.39
N LEU A 371 -15.73 0.33 14.43
CA LEU A 371 -15.34 -1.03 14.07
C LEU A 371 -13.91 -1.08 13.50
N ALA A 372 -13.53 -0.12 12.64
CA ALA A 372 -12.18 -0.01 12.11
C ALA A 372 -11.13 0.05 13.23
N GLU A 373 -11.36 0.90 14.23
CA GLU A 373 -10.47 1.02 15.38
C GLU A 373 -10.44 -0.26 16.23
N ARG A 374 -11.58 -0.88 16.48
CA ARG A 374 -11.68 -2.14 17.26
C ARG A 374 -10.96 -3.30 16.57
N VAL A 375 -11.18 -3.47 15.27
CA VAL A 375 -10.54 -4.54 14.48
C VAL A 375 -9.03 -4.35 14.47
N MET A 376 -8.56 -3.15 14.16
CA MET A 376 -7.11 -2.92 14.08
C MET A 376 -6.42 -3.01 15.45
N ARG A 377 -7.09 -2.56 16.50
CA ARG A 377 -6.58 -2.70 17.88
C ARG A 377 -6.45 -4.18 18.27
N ALA A 378 -7.46 -5.00 17.97
CA ALA A 378 -7.40 -6.44 18.25
C ALA A 378 -6.26 -7.12 17.46
N ILE A 379 -6.06 -6.74 16.20
CA ILE A 379 -4.93 -7.24 15.39
C ILE A 379 -3.59 -6.80 15.99
N ALA A 380 -3.42 -5.55 16.38
CA ALA A 380 -2.17 -5.03 16.93
C ALA A 380 -1.80 -5.68 18.26
N GLU A 381 -2.79 -5.80 19.17
CA GLU A 381 -2.60 -6.46 20.48
C GLU A 381 -2.18 -7.93 20.32
N GLU A 382 -2.86 -8.66 19.44
CA GLU A 382 -2.57 -10.07 19.19
C GLU A 382 -1.25 -10.27 18.45
N ALA A 383 -0.93 -9.40 17.48
CA ALA A 383 0.36 -9.41 16.79
C ALA A 383 1.53 -9.14 17.75
N GLN A 384 1.34 -8.21 18.70
CA GLN A 384 2.33 -7.94 19.73
C GLN A 384 2.52 -9.15 20.65
N ALA A 385 1.45 -9.80 21.09
CA ALA A 385 1.52 -11.01 21.90
C ALA A 385 2.27 -12.14 21.16
N ALA A 386 1.95 -12.37 19.89
CA ALA A 386 2.65 -13.35 19.05
C ALA A 386 4.14 -13.02 18.88
N SER A 387 4.50 -11.76 18.71
CA SER A 387 5.91 -11.35 18.60
C SER A 387 6.69 -11.48 19.92
N VAL A 388 6.04 -11.32 21.08
CA VAL A 388 6.62 -11.60 22.40
C VAL A 388 6.92 -13.10 22.54
N GLU A 389 5.96 -13.96 22.21
CA GLU A 389 6.13 -15.42 22.23
C GLU A 389 7.26 -15.88 21.29
N LEU A 390 7.33 -15.30 20.08
CA LEU A 390 8.44 -15.54 19.16
C LEU A 390 9.78 -15.06 19.72
N ALA A 391 9.80 -13.96 20.47
CA ALA A 391 11.03 -13.48 21.11
C ALA A 391 11.46 -14.39 22.27
N GLU A 392 10.55 -15.02 23.00
CA GLU A 392 10.87 -16.05 24.00
C GLU A 392 11.45 -17.30 23.34
N GLU A 393 10.91 -17.71 22.19
CA GLU A 393 11.33 -18.88 21.44
C GLU A 393 12.67 -18.67 20.69
N ARG A 394 12.86 -17.50 20.06
CA ARG A 394 13.92 -17.23 19.06
C ARG A 394 14.84 -16.07 19.39
N GLY A 395 14.59 -15.40 20.51
CA GLY A 395 15.28 -14.16 20.90
C GLY A 395 14.64 -12.91 20.30
N VAL A 396 14.90 -11.76 20.91
CA VAL A 396 14.49 -10.43 20.42
C VAL A 396 15.18 -10.10 19.09
N PHE A 397 14.66 -9.10 18.35
CA PHE A 397 15.35 -8.65 17.13
C PHE A 397 16.76 -8.12 17.47
N PRO A 398 17.78 -8.35 16.59
CA PRO A 398 19.18 -8.05 16.90
C PRO A 398 19.47 -6.61 17.33
N ASN A 399 18.81 -5.62 16.73
CA ASN A 399 18.96 -4.20 17.05
C ASN A 399 18.05 -3.74 18.21
N TRP A 400 17.56 -4.66 19.04
CA TRP A 400 16.68 -4.34 20.17
C TRP A 400 17.34 -3.42 21.22
N LYS A 401 18.66 -3.56 21.41
CA LYS A 401 19.40 -2.69 22.33
C LYS A 401 19.44 -1.26 21.82
N GLY A 402 19.02 -0.31 22.65
CA GLY A 402 18.89 1.10 22.31
C GLY A 402 17.57 1.46 21.62
N SER A 403 16.70 0.50 21.34
CA SER A 403 15.41 0.71 20.70
C SER A 403 14.36 1.28 21.64
N ALA A 404 13.28 1.83 21.09
CA ALA A 404 12.09 2.23 21.82
C ALA A 404 11.46 1.06 22.60
N HIS A 405 11.57 -0.16 22.08
CA HIS A 405 11.10 -1.37 22.77
C HIS A 405 11.92 -1.67 24.03
N GLN A 406 13.25 -1.48 23.97
CA GLN A 406 14.07 -1.62 25.19
C GLN A 406 13.68 -0.59 26.25
N ALA A 407 13.50 0.66 25.83
CA ALA A 407 13.11 1.73 26.77
C ALA A 407 11.77 1.43 27.47
N GLN A 408 10.90 0.69 26.81
CA GLN A 408 9.59 0.25 27.34
C GLN A 408 9.63 -1.14 27.97
N ASN A 409 10.81 -1.74 28.09
CA ASN A 409 11.00 -3.12 28.57
C ASN A 409 10.17 -4.18 27.81
N ARG A 410 9.91 -3.95 26.52
CA ARG A 410 9.15 -4.88 25.65
C ARG A 410 10.11 -5.78 24.88
N ARG A 411 10.08 -7.07 25.18
CA ARG A 411 10.88 -8.09 24.50
C ARG A 411 10.08 -8.63 23.33
N VAL A 412 10.33 -8.14 22.12
CA VAL A 412 9.63 -8.53 20.89
C VAL A 412 10.61 -9.07 19.84
N ARG A 413 10.13 -9.95 18.97
CA ARG A 413 10.89 -10.51 17.86
C ARG A 413 11.03 -9.55 16.69
N ASN A 414 10.08 -8.65 16.49
CA ASN A 414 9.94 -7.76 15.34
C ASN A 414 9.87 -6.31 15.81
N ALA A 415 10.61 -5.40 15.18
CA ALA A 415 10.62 -4.00 15.54
C ALA A 415 9.31 -3.28 15.17
N THR A 416 8.63 -3.69 14.09
CA THR A 416 7.25 -3.33 13.75
C THR A 416 6.47 -4.55 13.32
N LEU A 417 5.14 -4.52 13.45
CA LEU A 417 4.26 -5.66 13.20
C LEU A 417 3.18 -5.36 12.17
N THR A 418 2.64 -4.15 12.16
CA THR A 418 1.42 -3.82 11.41
C THR A 418 1.61 -2.72 10.39
N ALA A 419 0.90 -2.83 9.26
CA ALA A 419 0.82 -1.83 8.19
C ALA A 419 -0.45 -2.05 7.37
N ILE A 420 -1.03 -1.00 6.82
CA ILE A 420 -2.14 -1.15 5.87
C ILE A 420 -1.63 -0.92 4.46
N ALA A 421 -1.46 -2.02 3.72
CA ALA A 421 -1.02 -2.04 2.33
C ALA A 421 -2.21 -1.93 1.35
N PRO A 422 -2.01 -1.51 0.10
CA PRO A 422 -3.11 -1.35 -0.87
C PRO A 422 -3.82 -2.65 -1.27
N THR A 423 -3.16 -3.78 -1.22
CA THR A 423 -3.65 -5.15 -1.56
C THR A 423 -4.28 -5.31 -2.95
N GLY A 424 -4.03 -4.41 -3.90
CA GLY A 424 -4.73 -4.34 -5.18
C GLY A 424 -4.81 -5.66 -5.97
N THR A 425 -3.75 -6.48 -5.97
CA THR A 425 -3.73 -7.76 -6.69
C THR A 425 -4.12 -8.95 -5.79
N ILE A 426 -3.63 -8.97 -4.55
CA ILE A 426 -3.93 -10.09 -3.65
C ILE A 426 -5.39 -10.13 -3.21
N SER A 427 -6.08 -8.98 -3.18
CA SER A 427 -7.52 -8.95 -2.92
C SER A 427 -8.34 -9.60 -4.03
N ILE A 428 -7.90 -9.50 -5.31
CA ILE A 428 -8.53 -10.22 -6.42
C ILE A 428 -8.38 -11.73 -6.24
N ILE A 429 -7.19 -12.20 -5.82
CA ILE A 429 -6.94 -13.62 -5.53
C ILE A 429 -7.78 -14.09 -4.34
N ALA A 430 -7.91 -13.24 -3.32
CA ALA A 430 -8.72 -13.50 -2.13
C ALA A 430 -10.23 -13.30 -2.37
N GLU A 431 -10.62 -12.78 -3.52
CA GLU A 431 -12.02 -12.53 -3.91
C GLU A 431 -12.74 -11.61 -2.92
N THR A 432 -12.09 -10.47 -2.60
CA THR A 432 -12.62 -9.47 -1.67
C THR A 432 -12.20 -8.05 -2.08
N SER A 433 -12.76 -7.05 -1.43
CA SER A 433 -12.39 -5.65 -1.64
C SER A 433 -10.95 -5.34 -1.19
N ALA A 434 -10.32 -4.36 -1.85
CA ALA A 434 -8.94 -4.00 -1.57
C ALA A 434 -8.80 -3.28 -0.23
N SER A 435 -7.86 -3.73 0.62
CA SER A 435 -7.42 -3.03 1.83
C SER A 435 -8.58 -2.56 2.71
N ILE A 436 -8.52 -1.30 3.10
CA ILE A 436 -9.56 -0.57 3.83
C ILE A 436 -10.30 0.43 2.93
N GLU A 437 -10.12 0.31 1.62
CA GLU A 437 -10.79 1.19 0.66
C GLU A 437 -12.30 0.88 0.59
N PRO A 438 -13.17 1.88 0.38
CA PRO A 438 -14.56 1.64 0.04
C PRO A 438 -14.66 1.03 -1.35
N LEU A 439 -15.82 0.53 -1.72
CA LEU A 439 -16.09 0.12 -3.09
C LEU A 439 -15.92 1.34 -4.01
N PHE A 440 -15.07 1.22 -5.03
CA PHE A 440 -14.87 2.32 -5.98
C PHE A 440 -16.13 2.58 -6.80
N ALA A 441 -16.70 1.51 -7.32
CA ALA A 441 -17.98 1.49 -8.05
C ALA A 441 -18.65 0.13 -7.89
N LEU A 442 -19.95 0.07 -8.08
CA LEU A 442 -20.74 -1.19 -8.04
C LEU A 442 -20.64 -1.94 -9.36
N ALA A 443 -20.54 -1.17 -10.43
CA ALA A 443 -20.28 -1.65 -11.78
C ALA A 443 -19.37 -0.63 -12.47
N TYR A 444 -18.39 -1.11 -13.22
CA TYR A 444 -17.43 -0.25 -13.89
C TYR A 444 -16.97 -0.84 -15.20
N ARG A 445 -16.52 0.04 -16.07
CA ARG A 445 -15.93 -0.27 -17.35
C ARG A 445 -14.40 -0.23 -17.21
N ARG A 446 -13.73 -1.30 -17.59
CA ARG A 446 -12.29 -1.27 -17.81
C ARG A 446 -12.00 -1.05 -19.28
N THR A 447 -11.41 0.05 -19.62
CA THR A 447 -10.97 0.38 -20.96
C THR A 447 -9.53 -0.07 -21.19
N HIS A 448 -9.17 -0.37 -22.44
CA HIS A 448 -7.82 -0.77 -22.85
C HIS A 448 -7.34 -2.12 -22.30
N VAL A 449 -8.25 -3.07 -22.14
CA VAL A 449 -7.94 -4.46 -21.75
C VAL A 449 -7.98 -5.33 -23.01
N LEU A 450 -7.13 -6.35 -23.10
CA LEU A 450 -7.15 -7.33 -24.20
C LEU A 450 -7.04 -6.74 -25.63
N GLY A 451 -6.03 -5.89 -25.89
CA GLY A 451 -5.84 -5.33 -27.22
C GLY A 451 -6.89 -4.29 -27.61
N GLY A 452 -7.42 -3.53 -26.64
CA GLY A 452 -8.37 -2.44 -26.85
C GLY A 452 -9.83 -2.79 -26.56
N GLN A 453 -10.11 -3.95 -25.99
CA GLN A 453 -11.47 -4.33 -25.58
C GLN A 453 -11.90 -3.60 -24.29
N THR A 454 -13.20 -3.37 -24.17
CA THR A 454 -13.83 -2.85 -22.96
C THR A 454 -14.51 -4.00 -22.23
N LEU A 455 -14.23 -4.14 -20.93
CA LEU A 455 -14.86 -5.12 -20.05
C LEU A 455 -15.74 -4.43 -19.03
N TYR A 456 -16.90 -5.02 -18.77
CA TYR A 456 -17.82 -4.60 -17.73
C TYR A 456 -17.71 -5.56 -16.55
N GLU A 457 -17.44 -5.03 -15.37
CA GLU A 457 -17.38 -5.79 -14.13
C GLU A 457 -18.45 -5.29 -13.17
N VAL A 458 -19.12 -6.22 -12.50
CA VAL A 458 -20.10 -5.93 -11.45
C VAL A 458 -19.61 -6.56 -10.15
N ASN A 459 -19.74 -5.84 -9.05
CA ASN A 459 -19.35 -6.37 -7.75
C ASN A 459 -20.22 -7.60 -7.38
N PRO A 460 -19.62 -8.78 -7.12
CA PRO A 460 -20.37 -10.00 -6.85
C PRO A 460 -21.25 -9.91 -5.60
N LEU A 461 -20.79 -9.22 -4.55
CA LEU A 461 -21.56 -9.03 -3.32
C LEU A 461 -22.81 -8.16 -3.59
N PHE A 462 -22.70 -7.19 -4.48
CA PHE A 462 -23.86 -6.40 -4.90
C PHE A 462 -24.91 -7.25 -5.60
N LEU A 463 -24.50 -8.14 -6.53
CA LEU A 463 -25.42 -9.09 -7.16
C LEU A 463 -26.08 -10.03 -6.15
N GLU A 464 -25.36 -10.55 -5.18
CA GLU A 464 -25.88 -11.37 -4.08
C GLU A 464 -27.00 -10.64 -3.31
N TYR A 465 -26.79 -9.35 -3.03
CA TYR A 465 -27.79 -8.54 -2.31
C TYR A 465 -28.99 -8.17 -3.18
N LEU A 466 -28.81 -7.90 -4.47
CA LEU A 466 -29.95 -7.71 -5.39
C LEU A 466 -30.86 -8.94 -5.40
N ASP A 467 -30.28 -10.14 -5.50
CA ASP A 467 -31.04 -11.41 -5.46
C ASP A 467 -31.80 -11.58 -4.11
N ARG A 468 -31.13 -11.31 -2.98
CA ARG A 468 -31.77 -11.35 -1.63
C ARG A 468 -32.98 -10.42 -1.52
N TYR A 469 -32.97 -9.26 -2.18
CA TYR A 469 -34.07 -8.30 -2.18
C TYR A 469 -35.07 -8.52 -3.33
N GLY A 470 -34.90 -9.57 -4.14
CA GLY A 470 -35.78 -9.88 -5.26
C GLY A 470 -35.73 -8.83 -6.38
N LEU A 471 -34.60 -8.15 -6.53
CA LEU A 471 -34.41 -7.15 -7.57
C LEU A 471 -33.72 -7.78 -8.78
N THR A 472 -34.20 -7.47 -9.98
CA THR A 472 -33.53 -7.88 -11.22
C THR A 472 -32.25 -7.08 -11.41
N ALA A 473 -31.13 -7.81 -11.57
CA ALA A 473 -29.83 -7.16 -11.76
C ALA A 473 -29.84 -6.25 -12.99
N GLU A 474 -30.53 -6.64 -14.07
CA GLU A 474 -30.60 -5.89 -15.33
C GLU A 474 -31.20 -4.49 -15.14
N ASP A 475 -32.35 -4.37 -14.45
CA ASP A 475 -33.03 -3.08 -14.21
C ASP A 475 -32.20 -2.13 -13.33
N VAL A 476 -31.49 -2.68 -12.35
CA VAL A 476 -30.67 -1.86 -11.43
C VAL A 476 -29.35 -1.46 -12.06
N LEU A 477 -28.69 -2.39 -12.77
CA LEU A 477 -27.39 -2.15 -13.37
C LEU A 477 -27.45 -1.12 -14.50
N GLU A 478 -28.48 -1.13 -15.34
CA GLU A 478 -28.67 -0.11 -16.37
C GLU A 478 -28.70 1.29 -15.76
N ALA A 479 -29.46 1.46 -14.67
CA ALA A 479 -29.53 2.72 -13.96
C ALA A 479 -28.21 3.11 -13.26
N VAL A 480 -27.49 2.12 -12.69
CA VAL A 480 -26.17 2.33 -12.05
C VAL A 480 -25.12 2.71 -13.10
N PHE A 481 -25.08 2.05 -14.24
CA PHE A 481 -24.19 2.42 -15.34
C PHE A 481 -24.47 3.82 -15.89
N ALA A 482 -25.75 4.17 -16.07
CA ALA A 482 -26.14 5.47 -16.59
C ALA A 482 -25.84 6.63 -15.63
N ARG A 483 -25.97 6.40 -14.31
CA ARG A 483 -25.90 7.45 -13.28
C ARG A 483 -24.65 7.34 -12.38
N GLY A 484 -23.96 6.22 -12.40
CA GLY A 484 -22.80 5.94 -11.54
C GLY A 484 -23.12 5.74 -10.05
N ARG A 485 -24.39 5.87 -9.65
CA ARG A 485 -24.81 5.91 -8.24
C ARG A 485 -26.09 5.10 -8.01
N LEU A 486 -26.09 4.25 -6.99
CA LEU A 486 -27.28 3.51 -6.58
C LEU A 486 -28.33 4.43 -5.93
N ARG A 487 -27.89 5.49 -5.29
CA ARG A 487 -28.75 6.48 -4.61
C ARG A 487 -29.84 7.04 -5.51
N ASP A 488 -29.56 7.23 -6.80
CA ASP A 488 -30.49 7.83 -7.75
C ASP A 488 -31.49 6.86 -8.37
N VAL A 489 -31.47 5.58 -7.96
CA VAL A 489 -32.36 4.53 -8.49
C VAL A 489 -33.58 4.41 -7.58
N ALA A 490 -34.74 4.90 -8.02
CA ALA A 490 -35.92 5.11 -7.19
C ALA A 490 -36.51 3.80 -6.58
N HIS A 491 -36.45 2.68 -7.32
CA HIS A 491 -37.07 1.41 -6.89
C HIS A 491 -36.16 0.54 -6.01
N VAL A 492 -34.92 0.98 -5.75
CA VAL A 492 -33.99 0.27 -4.85
C VAL A 492 -34.28 0.68 -3.39
N PRO A 493 -34.35 -0.28 -2.46
CA PRO A 493 -34.53 0.00 -1.03
C PRO A 493 -33.43 0.91 -0.47
N GLU A 494 -33.81 1.83 0.44
CA GLU A 494 -32.88 2.77 1.07
C GLU A 494 -31.77 2.06 1.87
N GLU A 495 -32.05 0.87 2.41
CA GLU A 495 -31.05 0.05 3.08
C GLU A 495 -29.92 -0.35 2.14
N LEU A 496 -30.23 -0.82 0.92
CA LEU A 496 -29.22 -1.15 -0.08
C LEU A 496 -28.43 0.09 -0.52
N LYS A 497 -29.09 1.21 -0.74
CA LYS A 497 -28.44 2.48 -1.08
C LYS A 497 -27.43 2.90 -0.02
N ARG A 498 -27.78 2.69 1.25
CA ARG A 498 -26.91 3.00 2.38
C ARG A 498 -25.73 2.04 2.49
N LEU A 499 -25.93 0.75 2.23
CA LEU A 499 -24.85 -0.24 2.34
C LEU A 499 -23.84 -0.16 1.20
N PHE A 500 -24.30 0.14 0.00
CA PHE A 500 -23.48 0.12 -1.21
C PHE A 500 -23.06 1.52 -1.67
N VAL A 501 -22.68 2.38 -0.72
CA VAL A 501 -22.07 3.69 -1.04
C VAL A 501 -20.71 3.50 -1.70
N THR A 502 -20.44 4.30 -2.73
CA THR A 502 -19.17 4.23 -3.47
C THR A 502 -18.18 5.31 -3.03
N ALA A 503 -16.91 5.14 -3.38
CA ALA A 503 -15.83 6.01 -2.94
C ALA A 503 -16.07 7.52 -3.20
N LEU A 504 -16.70 7.87 -4.33
CA LEU A 504 -16.98 9.26 -4.69
C LEU A 504 -18.23 9.84 -4.02
N GLU A 505 -19.07 8.99 -3.41
CA GLU A 505 -20.25 9.43 -2.64
C GLU A 505 -19.91 9.70 -1.17
N ILE A 506 -18.78 9.15 -0.69
CA ILE A 506 -18.31 9.27 0.69
C ILE A 506 -17.59 10.60 0.86
N PRO A 507 -17.95 11.41 1.88
CA PRO A 507 -17.25 12.66 2.16
C PRO A 507 -15.75 12.42 2.43
N PRO A 508 -14.84 13.28 1.92
CA PRO A 508 -13.38 13.14 2.13
C PRO A 508 -12.99 13.04 3.61
N GLU A 509 -13.71 13.73 4.49
CA GLU A 509 -13.47 13.64 5.93
C GLU A 509 -13.74 12.25 6.49
N ARG A 510 -14.73 11.52 5.96
CA ARG A 510 -15.02 10.14 6.37
C ARG A 510 -13.95 9.16 5.92
N HIS A 511 -13.39 9.34 4.71
CA HIS A 511 -12.20 8.60 4.29
C HIS A 511 -11.03 8.78 5.27
N LEU A 512 -10.80 10.03 5.71
CA LEU A 512 -9.75 10.34 6.68
C LEU A 512 -10.04 9.76 8.07
N GLN A 513 -11.28 9.77 8.54
CA GLN A 513 -11.67 9.18 9.83
C GLN A 513 -11.38 7.67 9.86
N ILE A 514 -11.72 6.94 8.78
CA ILE A 514 -11.37 5.52 8.66
C ILE A 514 -9.85 5.34 8.66
N GLN A 515 -9.09 6.12 7.89
CA GLN A 515 -7.63 6.07 7.88
C GLN A 515 -7.06 6.32 9.28
N ALA A 516 -7.56 7.34 9.98
CA ALA A 516 -7.12 7.67 11.34
C ALA A 516 -7.47 6.58 12.36
N ALA A 517 -8.64 5.95 12.23
CA ALA A 517 -9.04 4.84 13.09
C ALA A 517 -8.07 3.66 12.98
N PHE A 518 -7.64 3.30 11.77
CA PHE A 518 -6.62 2.27 11.56
C PHE A 518 -5.24 2.74 12.05
N GLN A 519 -4.82 3.98 11.73
CA GLN A 519 -3.49 4.49 12.07
C GLN A 519 -3.22 4.51 13.59
N ARG A 520 -4.25 4.69 14.43
CA ARG A 520 -4.08 4.69 15.90
C ARG A 520 -3.49 3.39 16.47
N ALA A 521 -3.67 2.27 15.76
CA ALA A 521 -3.17 0.95 16.17
C ALA A 521 -2.13 0.35 15.21
N VAL A 522 -1.75 1.07 14.14
CA VAL A 522 -0.75 0.60 13.16
C VAL A 522 0.64 1.14 13.51
N ASP A 523 1.61 0.24 13.62
CA ASP A 523 3.02 0.60 13.89
C ASP A 523 3.66 1.40 12.76
N ASN A 524 3.50 0.93 11.53
CA ASN A 524 4.00 1.60 10.32
C ASN A 524 3.04 2.71 9.89
N SER A 525 2.60 2.73 8.65
CA SER A 525 1.66 3.72 8.14
C SER A 525 0.48 3.04 7.44
N VAL A 526 -0.42 3.85 6.91
CA VAL A 526 -1.64 3.42 6.26
C VAL A 526 -1.66 3.95 4.83
N SER A 527 -1.66 3.04 3.85
CA SER A 527 -1.93 3.38 2.47
C SER A 527 -3.44 3.47 2.26
N LYS A 528 -3.93 4.67 2.05
CA LYS A 528 -5.34 4.93 1.72
C LYS A 528 -5.44 6.15 0.82
N THR A 529 -6.27 6.04 -0.22
CA THR A 529 -6.60 7.16 -1.08
C THR A 529 -7.78 7.93 -0.50
N ILE A 530 -7.64 9.25 -0.36
CA ILE A 530 -8.76 10.14 -0.09
C ILE A 530 -9.37 10.51 -1.43
N ASN A 531 -10.43 9.79 -1.81
CA ASN A 531 -11.15 10.07 -3.05
C ASN A 531 -11.99 11.33 -2.90
N MET A 532 -11.92 12.19 -3.91
CA MET A 532 -12.65 13.45 -3.98
C MET A 532 -13.43 13.51 -5.29
N PRO A 533 -14.65 14.04 -5.28
CA PRO A 533 -15.42 14.25 -6.50
C PRO A 533 -14.75 15.29 -7.41
N GLU A 534 -15.18 15.34 -8.66
CA GLU A 534 -14.59 16.22 -9.68
C GLU A 534 -14.71 17.72 -9.31
N ASP A 535 -15.82 18.10 -8.65
CA ASP A 535 -16.13 19.46 -8.20
C ASP A 535 -15.45 19.86 -6.88
N ALA A 536 -14.63 18.97 -6.28
CA ALA A 536 -13.85 19.30 -5.10
C ALA A 536 -12.90 20.47 -5.37
N THR A 537 -12.80 21.37 -4.40
CA THR A 537 -11.98 22.59 -4.48
C THR A 537 -10.56 22.39 -3.95
N ILE A 538 -9.68 23.36 -4.20
CA ILE A 538 -8.32 23.37 -3.62
C ILE A 538 -8.41 23.47 -2.09
N GLU A 539 -9.39 24.19 -1.57
CA GLU A 539 -9.66 24.34 -0.13
C GLU A 539 -10.07 23.01 0.50
N ASP A 540 -10.78 22.14 -0.22
CA ASP A 540 -11.11 20.79 0.26
C ASP A 540 -9.86 19.93 0.40
N VAL A 541 -8.94 20.02 -0.57
CA VAL A 541 -7.63 19.33 -0.49
C VAL A 541 -6.81 19.89 0.68
N ALA A 542 -6.72 21.20 0.82
CA ALA A 542 -6.00 21.85 1.91
C ALA A 542 -6.59 21.43 3.27
N ARG A 543 -7.91 21.39 3.40
CA ARG A 543 -8.61 20.93 4.62
C ARG A 543 -8.29 19.47 4.95
N ALA A 544 -8.27 18.59 3.94
CA ALA A 544 -7.90 17.19 4.13
C ALA A 544 -6.47 17.05 4.65
N TYR A 545 -5.51 17.82 4.11
CA TYR A 545 -4.12 17.84 4.56
C TYR A 545 -3.97 18.36 5.99
N TRP A 546 -4.70 19.43 6.37
CA TRP A 546 -4.75 19.92 7.74
C TRP A 546 -5.29 18.88 8.71
N ARG A 547 -6.41 18.24 8.38
CA ARG A 547 -7.02 17.21 9.23
C ARG A 547 -6.13 15.99 9.39
N ALA A 548 -5.44 15.57 8.33
CA ALA A 548 -4.48 14.46 8.39
C ALA A 548 -3.37 14.73 9.41
N TRP A 549 -2.81 15.93 9.40
CA TRP A 549 -1.81 16.34 10.39
C TRP A 549 -2.38 16.42 11.82
N GLU A 550 -3.53 17.08 11.99
CA GLU A 550 -4.18 17.25 13.30
C GLU A 550 -4.55 15.90 13.94
N TRP A 551 -4.91 14.91 13.14
CA TRP A 551 -5.26 13.57 13.63
C TRP A 551 -4.06 12.63 13.75
N GLY A 552 -2.84 13.13 13.55
CA GLY A 552 -1.61 12.39 13.76
C GLY A 552 -1.34 11.30 12.75
N LEU A 553 -1.86 11.43 11.53
CA LEU A 553 -1.52 10.54 10.42
C LEU A 553 -0.03 10.65 10.09
N LYS A 554 0.53 9.60 9.50
CA LYS A 554 1.93 9.57 9.04
C LYS A 554 2.09 9.98 7.59
N GLY A 555 1.01 9.88 6.80
CA GLY A 555 0.99 10.31 5.41
C GLY A 555 -0.44 10.46 4.90
N ILE A 556 -0.58 11.14 3.77
CA ILE A 556 -1.85 11.33 3.08
C ILE A 556 -1.63 11.42 1.59
N THR A 557 -2.49 10.75 0.83
CA THR A 557 -2.60 10.85 -0.63
C THR A 557 -4.05 11.14 -0.98
N ILE A 558 -4.26 12.09 -1.89
CA ILE A 558 -5.60 12.39 -2.41
C ILE A 558 -5.70 11.99 -3.87
N TYR A 559 -6.92 11.71 -4.32
CA TYR A 559 -7.24 11.57 -5.73
C TYR A 559 -8.56 12.27 -6.02
N ARG A 560 -8.52 13.32 -6.84
CA ARG A 560 -9.71 13.98 -7.36
C ARG A 560 -10.09 13.34 -8.68
N TYR A 561 -11.36 12.93 -8.82
CA TYR A 561 -11.87 12.36 -10.07
C TYR A 561 -11.69 13.37 -11.21
N GLY A 562 -11.25 12.92 -12.38
CA GLY A 562 -10.97 13.80 -13.52
C GLY A 562 -9.65 14.58 -13.44
N SER A 563 -8.80 14.37 -12.42
CA SER A 563 -7.50 15.08 -12.30
C SER A 563 -6.40 14.54 -13.23
N LYS A 564 -6.59 13.37 -13.83
CA LYS A 564 -5.65 12.77 -14.81
C LYS A 564 -6.36 12.46 -16.11
N SER A 565 -5.66 12.65 -17.23
CA SER A 565 -6.19 12.41 -18.59
C SER A 565 -6.47 10.92 -18.87
N ALA A 566 -5.69 10.01 -18.26
CA ALA A 566 -5.91 8.57 -18.34
C ALA A 566 -6.38 8.04 -16.98
N GLN A 567 -7.64 7.65 -16.89
CA GLN A 567 -8.21 7.00 -15.72
C GLN A 567 -8.24 5.49 -15.93
N VAL A 568 -7.80 4.73 -14.92
CA VAL A 568 -7.80 3.26 -14.97
C VAL A 568 -9.22 2.70 -14.82
N LEU A 569 -10.09 3.40 -14.08
CA LEU A 569 -11.48 3.06 -13.85
C LEU A 569 -12.36 4.23 -14.26
N GLU A 570 -13.28 3.99 -15.19
CA GLU A 570 -14.22 5.00 -15.68
C GLU A 570 -15.65 4.62 -15.26
N LEU A 571 -16.39 5.63 -14.80
CA LEU A 571 -17.82 5.51 -14.54
C LEU A 571 -18.57 5.83 -15.84
N GLY A 572 -19.59 5.04 -16.15
CA GLY A 572 -20.49 5.32 -17.27
C GLY A 572 -20.55 4.23 -18.35
N TRP A 573 -21.54 4.39 -19.23
CA TRP A 573 -21.92 3.46 -20.30
C TRP A 573 -21.84 4.18 -21.65
N ASP A 574 -21.26 3.52 -22.68
CA ASP A 574 -21.41 3.96 -24.06
C ASP A 574 -22.64 3.30 -24.68
N GLU A 575 -23.51 4.08 -25.33
CA GLU A 575 -24.78 3.64 -25.93
C GLU A 575 -24.64 2.53 -27.01
N GLU A 576 -23.43 2.21 -27.47
CA GLU A 576 -23.19 1.22 -28.53
C GLU A 576 -22.92 -0.23 -28.03
N ALA A 577 -22.86 -0.48 -26.73
CA ALA A 577 -22.49 -1.80 -26.19
C ALA A 577 -23.72 -2.60 -25.69
N HIS A 578 -24.49 -3.14 -26.60
CA HIS A 578 -25.64 -4.00 -26.30
C HIS A 578 -25.29 -5.49 -26.23
N HIS A 579 -24.37 -5.96 -25.35
CA HIS A 579 -24.34 -7.39 -25.00
C HIS A 579 -23.64 -7.64 -23.67
N TYR A 580 -24.41 -8.15 -22.75
CA TYR A 580 -23.97 -8.71 -21.46
C TYR A 580 -23.32 -10.07 -21.70
N ASP A 581 -22.01 -10.19 -21.49
CA ASP A 581 -21.35 -11.49 -21.44
C ASP A 581 -20.96 -11.79 -20.00
N HIS A 582 -21.58 -12.79 -19.38
CA HIS A 582 -21.32 -13.24 -18.01
C HIS A 582 -19.91 -13.83 -17.79
N ALA A 583 -19.08 -13.88 -18.83
CA ALA A 583 -17.72 -14.39 -18.77
C ALA A 583 -16.73 -13.22 -18.84
N SER A 584 -16.43 -12.60 -17.70
CA SER A 584 -15.37 -11.61 -17.56
C SER A 584 -14.04 -12.11 -18.15
N ARG A 585 -13.59 -11.48 -19.23
CA ARG A 585 -12.31 -11.77 -19.85
C ARG A 585 -11.38 -10.58 -19.68
N CYS A 586 -10.46 -10.64 -18.72
CA CYS A 586 -9.40 -9.68 -18.52
C CYS A 586 -8.07 -10.22 -19.06
N ASP A 587 -7.35 -9.50 -19.93
CA ASP A 587 -6.02 -9.91 -20.37
C ASP A 587 -5.00 -9.58 -19.29
N PRO A 588 -4.25 -10.59 -18.83
CA PRO A 588 -3.27 -10.42 -17.79
C PRO A 588 -2.07 -9.54 -18.18
N GLU A 589 -1.80 -9.33 -19.45
CA GLU A 589 -0.68 -8.50 -19.90
C GLU A 589 -1.00 -7.00 -19.88
N GLU A 590 -2.29 -6.63 -19.90
CA GLU A 590 -2.75 -5.23 -19.96
C GLU A 590 -3.41 -4.70 -18.69
N CYS A 591 -3.60 -5.53 -17.63
CA CYS A 591 -4.02 -5.02 -16.33
C CYS A 591 -2.92 -4.13 -15.72
N ARG A 592 -2.88 -2.88 -16.14
CA ARG A 592 -2.06 -1.83 -15.53
C ARG A 592 -2.80 -1.32 -14.28
N ILE A 593 -2.39 -1.79 -13.12
CA ILE A 593 -2.68 -1.17 -11.82
C ILE A 593 -1.42 -0.47 -11.35
#